data_42603132806ffca1c1620cab28aaa0d2
#
_entry.id   42603132806ffca1c1620cab28aaa0d2
#
_cell.length_a   1.000
_cell.length_b   1.000
_cell.length_c   1.000
_cell.angle_alpha   90.00
_cell.angle_beta   90.00
_cell.angle_gamma   90.00
#
_symmetry.space_group_name_H-M   'P 1'
#
loop_
_entity.id
_entity.type
_entity.pdbx_description
1 polymer ?
#
loop_
_entity_poly.entity_id
_entity_poly.type
_entity_poly.pdbx_seq_one_letter_code
_entity_poly.pdbx_strand_id
1 'polypeptide(L)'
;RRSFIEINAEFQKALHIMEETNRHVFITGKAGTGKSTLLEYFRHNTRKDVAVLAPTGVAALNVEGQTIHSFFGFKPSITPEKVKKISGPDAAIYKEFNTIIIDEISMVRADLLDCVEKFMRLNGPYRKQWFGGVQMVFVGDLYQL
;
A
#
# COMPACT_ATOMS: atom_id res chain seq x y z
N ARG A 1 -10.89 20.90 8.81
CA ARG A 1 -11.73 20.85 9.10
C ARG A 1 -12.68 19.94 8.71
N ARG A 2 -13.65 19.88 9.12
CA ARG A 2 -14.49 18.97 8.86
C ARG A 2 -15.09 19.03 7.61
N SER A 3 -14.99 20.09 7.01
CA SER A 3 -15.66 20.24 5.76
C SER A 3 -15.24 19.22 4.74
N PHE A 4 -14.00 18.78 4.76
CA PHE A 4 -13.65 17.83 3.72
C PHE A 4 -14.14 16.45 4.04
N ILE A 5 -14.59 16.18 5.22
CA ILE A 5 -15.13 14.90 5.51
C ILE A 5 -16.46 14.69 4.86
N GLU A 6 -17.17 15.76 4.61
CA GLU A 6 -18.42 15.61 3.98
C GLU A 6 -18.29 15.52 2.59
N ILE A 7 -17.10 15.51 2.10
CA ILE A 7 -16.90 15.59 0.78
C ILE A 7 -17.77 14.86 -0.05
N ASN A 8 -17.80 13.68 -0.08
CA ASN A 8 -18.65 13.05 -1.03
C ASN A 8 -18.82 11.61 -0.69
N ALA A 9 -19.78 10.99 -1.35
CA ALA A 9 -20.11 9.61 -1.13
C ALA A 9 -18.94 8.71 -1.49
N GLU A 10 -18.11 9.11 -2.44
CA GLU A 10 -17.00 8.28 -2.86
C GLU A 10 -15.91 8.21 -1.81
N PHE A 11 -15.66 9.33 -1.11
CA PHE A 11 -14.72 9.35 -0.01
C PHE A 11 -15.18 8.37 1.08
N GLN A 12 -16.46 8.46 1.43
CA GLN A 12 -17.01 7.58 2.46
C GLN A 12 -17.00 6.12 2.03
N LYS A 13 -17.30 5.86 0.77
CA LYS A 13 -17.30 4.51 0.25
C LYS A 13 -15.89 3.92 0.29
N ALA A 14 -14.88 4.70 -0.09
CA ALA A 14 -13.50 4.24 -0.05
C ALA A 14 -13.10 3.91 1.38
N LEU A 15 -13.42 4.79 2.33
CA LEU A 15 -13.10 4.53 3.73
C LEU A 15 -13.75 3.25 4.22
N HIS A 16 -15.01 3.03 3.84
CA HIS A 16 -15.71 1.82 4.27
C HIS A 16 -15.01 0.57 3.73
N ILE A 17 -14.66 0.56 2.46
CA ILE A 17 -14.00 -0.60 1.88
C ILE A 17 -12.65 -0.83 2.54
N MET A 18 -11.90 0.23 2.79
CA MET A 18 -10.57 0.12 3.38
C MET A 18 -10.64 -0.38 4.82
N GLU A 19 -11.61 0.08 5.58
CA GLU A 19 -11.68 -0.27 6.99
C GLU A 19 -12.43 -1.57 7.26
N GLU A 20 -13.54 -1.78 6.55
CA GLU A 20 -14.44 -2.85 6.90
C GLU A 20 -14.30 -4.11 6.06
N THR A 21 -13.47 -4.07 5.03
CA THR A 21 -13.29 -5.24 4.15
C THR A 21 -11.82 -5.48 3.90
N ASN A 22 -11.53 -6.62 3.25
CA ASN A 22 -10.17 -6.93 2.78
C ASN A 22 -10.05 -6.78 1.28
N ARG A 23 -11.01 -6.13 0.65
CA ARG A 23 -10.96 -5.96 -0.80
C ARG A 23 -9.89 -4.97 -1.19
N HIS A 24 -9.22 -5.25 -2.28
CA HIS A 24 -8.22 -4.33 -2.81
C HIS A 24 -8.92 -3.08 -3.34
N VAL A 25 -8.25 -1.94 -3.23
CA VAL A 25 -8.83 -0.66 -3.59
C VAL A 25 -7.85 0.10 -4.48
N PHE A 26 -8.36 0.74 -5.50
CA PHE A 26 -7.55 1.61 -6.34
C PHE A 26 -8.13 3.02 -6.20
N ILE A 27 -7.35 3.93 -5.67
CA ILE A 27 -7.79 5.30 -5.44
C ILE A 27 -7.11 6.19 -6.48
N THR A 28 -7.91 6.75 -7.38
CA THR A 28 -7.39 7.59 -8.44
C THR A 28 -7.95 8.99 -8.33
N GLY A 29 -7.37 9.90 -9.08
CA GLY A 29 -7.81 11.28 -9.10
C GLY A 29 -6.62 12.18 -9.34
N LYS A 30 -6.89 13.41 -9.71
CA LYS A 30 -5.83 14.38 -9.92
C LYS A 30 -5.30 14.88 -8.59
N ALA A 31 -4.12 15.45 -8.61
CA ALA A 31 -3.57 16.11 -7.44
C ALA A 31 -4.57 17.14 -6.94
N GLY A 32 -4.72 17.22 -5.63
CA GLY A 32 -5.63 18.19 -5.04
C GLY A 32 -7.07 17.72 -4.92
N THR A 33 -7.36 16.46 -5.24
CA THR A 33 -8.73 15.97 -5.18
C THR A 33 -9.06 15.22 -3.89
N GLY A 34 -8.21 15.34 -2.88
CA GLY A 34 -8.53 14.75 -1.59
C GLY A 34 -7.90 13.40 -1.29
N LYS A 35 -7.06 12.89 -2.19
CA LYS A 35 -6.43 11.59 -1.95
C LYS A 35 -5.57 11.60 -0.68
N SER A 36 -4.78 12.64 -0.52
CA SER A 36 -3.92 12.76 0.68
C SER A 36 -4.76 12.86 1.95
N THR A 37 -5.87 13.58 1.87
CA THR A 37 -6.77 13.73 3.01
C THR A 37 -7.39 12.39 3.37
N LEU A 38 -7.78 11.61 2.35
CA LEU A 38 -8.36 10.30 2.58
C LEU A 38 -7.38 9.39 3.28
N LEU A 39 -6.14 9.34 2.80
CA LEU A 39 -5.13 8.49 3.40
C LEU A 39 -4.83 8.91 4.83
N GLU A 40 -4.71 10.20 5.07
CA GLU A 40 -4.41 10.70 6.38
C GLU A 40 -5.55 10.38 7.36
N TYR A 41 -6.77 10.59 6.91
CA TYR A 41 -7.93 10.29 7.74
C TYR A 41 -7.99 8.80 8.07
N PHE A 42 -7.77 7.95 7.08
CA PHE A 42 -7.77 6.51 7.29
C PHE A 42 -6.68 6.11 8.29
N ARG A 43 -5.48 6.63 8.13
CA ARG A 43 -4.38 6.26 9.02
C ARG A 43 -4.64 6.65 10.46
N HIS A 44 -5.27 7.79 10.68
CA HIS A 44 -5.53 8.25 12.03
C HIS A 44 -6.67 7.50 12.72
N ASN A 45 -7.56 6.91 11.95
CA ASN A 45 -8.77 6.34 12.52
C ASN A 45 -8.88 4.82 12.39
N THR A 46 -8.00 4.20 11.63
CA THR A 46 -8.11 2.77 11.38
C THR A 46 -7.73 1.94 12.59
N ARG A 47 -8.36 0.79 12.71
CA ARG A 47 -7.96 -0.23 13.68
C ARG A 47 -7.03 -1.24 13.07
N LYS A 48 -6.76 -1.14 11.78
CA LYS A 48 -5.90 -2.07 11.07
C LYS A 48 -4.44 -1.70 11.24
N ASP A 49 -3.57 -2.70 11.10
CA ASP A 49 -2.14 -2.46 11.02
C ASP A 49 -1.80 -2.19 9.57
N VAL A 50 -1.29 -1.00 9.30
CA VAL A 50 -1.13 -0.48 7.95
C VAL A 50 0.30 -0.09 7.68
N ALA A 51 0.82 -0.48 6.52
CA ALA A 51 2.08 0.03 6.02
C ALA A 51 1.79 0.99 4.87
N VAL A 52 2.49 2.12 4.82
CA VAL A 52 2.34 3.10 3.75
C VAL A 52 3.66 3.18 3.01
N LEU A 53 3.63 2.87 1.72
CA LEU A 53 4.83 2.74 0.91
C LEU A 53 4.74 3.63 -0.31
N ALA A 54 5.90 3.93 -0.89
CA ALA A 54 5.99 4.69 -2.13
C ALA A 54 7.21 4.24 -2.91
N PRO A 55 7.25 4.51 -4.22
CA PRO A 55 8.37 4.04 -5.04
C PRO A 55 9.67 4.82 -4.87
N THR A 56 9.62 6.05 -4.39
CA THR A 56 10.82 6.88 -4.26
C THR A 56 10.90 7.47 -2.87
N GLY A 57 12.11 7.90 -2.49
CA GLY A 57 12.33 8.54 -1.19
C GLY A 57 11.50 9.81 -1.02
N VAL A 58 11.40 10.61 -2.08
CA VAL A 58 10.62 11.85 -2.00
C VAL A 58 9.15 11.55 -1.79
N ALA A 59 8.61 10.62 -2.56
CA ALA A 59 7.20 10.25 -2.41
C ALA A 59 6.94 9.64 -1.05
N ALA A 60 7.87 8.81 -0.55
CA ALA A 60 7.72 8.21 0.76
C ALA A 60 7.69 9.27 1.86
N LEU A 61 8.56 10.27 1.73
CA LEU A 61 8.58 11.35 2.70
C LEU A 61 7.27 12.13 2.70
N ASN A 62 6.72 12.38 1.52
CA ASN A 62 5.48 13.14 1.40
C ASN A 62 4.30 12.44 2.07
N VAL A 63 4.30 11.12 2.12
CA VAL A 63 3.21 10.38 2.76
C VAL A 63 3.62 9.85 4.13
N GLU A 64 4.77 10.26 4.62
CA GLU A 64 5.28 9.78 5.91
C GLU A 64 5.29 8.26 5.97
N GLY A 65 5.82 7.66 4.92
CA GLY A 65 5.92 6.23 4.79
C GLY A 65 7.34 5.80 4.47
N GLN A 66 7.47 4.60 3.90
CA GLN A 66 8.75 4.03 3.52
C GLN A 66 8.77 3.76 2.03
N THR A 67 9.97 3.64 1.46
CA THR A 67 10.05 3.16 0.09
C THR A 67 9.74 1.67 0.04
N ILE A 68 9.26 1.23 -1.11
CA ILE A 68 8.99 -0.19 -1.31
C ILE A 68 10.26 -1.00 -1.08
N HIS A 69 11.37 -0.57 -1.64
CA HIS A 69 12.63 -1.31 -1.49
C HIS A 69 13.04 -1.43 -0.03
N SER A 70 12.93 -0.35 0.72
CA SER A 70 13.33 -0.36 2.12
C SER A 70 12.44 -1.27 2.95
N PHE A 71 11.14 -1.21 2.71
CA PHE A 71 10.20 -1.98 3.53
C PHE A 71 10.42 -3.48 3.36
N PHE A 72 10.66 -3.93 2.13
CA PHE A 72 10.82 -5.36 1.86
C PHE A 72 12.29 -5.80 1.89
N GLY A 73 13.21 -4.87 2.06
CA GLY A 73 14.63 -5.22 2.01
C GLY A 73 15.12 -5.57 0.63
N PHE A 74 14.47 -5.04 -0.41
CA PHE A 74 14.86 -5.31 -1.79
C PHE A 74 16.05 -4.49 -2.18
N LYS A 75 16.99 -5.10 -2.90
CA LYS A 75 18.07 -4.37 -3.56
C LYS A 75 17.54 -3.75 -4.85
N PRO A 76 18.21 -2.70 -5.35
CA PRO A 76 17.74 -2.08 -6.60
C PRO A 76 17.64 -3.04 -7.77
N SER A 77 18.41 -4.12 -7.76
CA SER A 77 18.40 -5.09 -8.83
C SER A 77 17.40 -6.22 -8.63
N ILE A 78 16.47 -6.07 -7.69
CA ILE A 78 15.51 -7.14 -7.40
C ILE A 78 14.69 -7.49 -8.62
N THR A 79 14.46 -8.77 -8.80
CA THR A 79 13.56 -9.30 -9.82
C THR A 79 12.66 -10.33 -9.14
N PRO A 80 11.52 -10.66 -9.73
CA PRO A 80 10.64 -11.65 -9.10
C PRO A 80 11.32 -12.98 -8.79
N GLU A 81 12.24 -13.41 -9.65
CA GLU A 81 12.93 -14.67 -9.42
C GLU A 81 13.79 -14.64 -8.16
N LYS A 82 14.24 -13.46 -7.76
CA LYS A 82 15.12 -13.34 -6.60
C LYS A 82 14.35 -13.20 -5.29
N VAL A 83 13.05 -13.01 -5.35
CA VAL A 83 12.25 -12.87 -4.14
C VAL A 83 12.10 -14.22 -3.47
N LYS A 84 12.40 -14.28 -2.17
CA LYS A 84 12.41 -15.55 -1.46
C LYS A 84 11.66 -15.46 -0.14
N LYS A 85 11.33 -16.63 0.37
CA LYS A 85 10.82 -16.71 1.73
C LYS A 85 11.96 -16.36 2.68
N ILE A 86 11.68 -15.52 3.66
CA ILE A 86 12.66 -15.14 4.66
C ILE A 86 12.36 -15.85 5.98
N SER A 87 13.33 -15.85 6.87
CA SER A 87 13.17 -16.48 8.17
C SER A 87 13.83 -15.59 9.22
N GLY A 88 13.67 -15.96 10.48
CA GLY A 88 14.26 -15.21 11.57
C GLY A 88 13.29 -14.19 12.16
N PRO A 89 13.78 -13.37 13.08
CA PRO A 89 12.90 -12.45 13.82
C PRO A 89 12.22 -11.42 12.92
N ASP A 90 12.92 -11.01 11.86
CA ASP A 90 12.37 -9.97 10.99
C ASP A 90 11.25 -10.48 10.10
N ALA A 91 11.09 -11.78 9.98
CA ALA A 91 10.05 -12.34 9.12
C ALA A 91 8.66 -12.18 9.70
N ALA A 92 8.56 -12.14 11.02
CA ALA A 92 7.26 -12.16 11.67
C ALA A 92 6.44 -10.91 11.44
N ILE A 93 7.09 -9.78 11.24
CA ILE A 93 6.37 -8.53 11.11
C ILE A 93 5.46 -8.51 9.89
N TYR A 94 5.86 -9.18 8.82
CA TYR A 94 5.07 -9.16 7.60
C TYR A 94 3.75 -9.93 7.72
N LYS A 95 3.61 -10.74 8.75
CA LYS A 95 2.37 -11.46 8.99
C LYS A 95 1.36 -10.65 9.78
N GLU A 96 1.79 -9.50 10.29
CA GLU A 96 0.91 -8.70 11.15
C GLU A 96 0.16 -7.62 10.43
N PHE A 97 0.53 -7.31 9.18
CA PHE A 97 -0.12 -6.23 8.46
C PHE A 97 -1.46 -6.68 7.89
N ASN A 98 -2.44 -5.80 8.01
CA ASN A 98 -3.76 -6.02 7.41
C ASN A 98 -3.86 -5.36 6.05
N THR A 99 -3.19 -4.22 5.89
CA THR A 99 -3.31 -3.40 4.68
C THR A 99 -1.96 -2.81 4.33
N ILE A 100 -1.63 -2.82 3.06
CA ILE A 100 -0.46 -2.13 2.53
C ILE A 100 -0.96 -1.10 1.52
N ILE A 101 -0.60 0.16 1.75
CA ILE A 101 -0.94 1.25 0.84
C ILE A 101 0.30 1.58 0.04
N ILE A 102 0.17 1.63 -1.29
CA ILE A 102 1.26 2.05 -2.15
C ILE A 102 0.83 3.32 -2.86
N ASP A 103 1.48 4.43 -2.52
CA ASP A 103 1.20 5.71 -3.16
C ASP A 103 2.04 5.84 -4.42
N GLU A 104 1.64 6.74 -5.31
CA GLU A 104 2.31 6.97 -6.59
C GLU A 104 2.42 5.69 -7.39
N ILE A 105 1.31 4.96 -7.45
CA ILE A 105 1.34 3.65 -8.09
C ILE A 105 1.71 3.71 -9.56
N SER A 106 1.45 4.83 -10.24
CA SER A 106 1.79 4.97 -11.65
C SER A 106 3.29 4.96 -11.89
N MET A 107 4.09 5.21 -10.86
CA MET A 107 5.53 5.17 -10.96
C MET A 107 6.13 3.82 -10.59
N VAL A 108 5.31 2.87 -10.21
CA VAL A 108 5.78 1.55 -9.80
C VAL A 108 5.79 0.66 -11.02
N ARG A 109 6.96 0.12 -11.36
CA ARG A 109 7.07 -0.79 -12.50
C ARG A 109 6.35 -2.09 -12.20
N ALA A 110 5.83 -2.71 -13.24
CA ALA A 110 5.07 -3.95 -13.08
C ALA A 110 5.90 -5.04 -12.42
N ASP A 111 7.18 -5.13 -12.77
CA ASP A 111 8.03 -6.17 -12.19
C ASP A 111 8.28 -5.92 -10.70
N LEU A 112 8.35 -4.67 -10.28
CA LEU A 112 8.49 -4.37 -8.86
C LEU A 112 7.21 -4.75 -8.11
N LEU A 113 6.06 -4.48 -8.69
CA LEU A 113 4.81 -4.89 -8.06
C LEU A 113 4.71 -6.41 -7.98
N ASP A 114 5.21 -7.10 -9.00
CA ASP A 114 5.28 -8.57 -8.97
C ASP A 114 6.18 -9.04 -7.82
N CYS A 115 7.27 -8.32 -7.54
CA CYS A 115 8.13 -8.65 -6.41
C CYS A 115 7.38 -8.49 -5.09
N VAL A 116 6.61 -7.43 -4.95
CA VAL A 116 5.82 -7.19 -3.75
C VAL A 116 4.79 -8.31 -3.56
N GLU A 117 4.09 -8.65 -4.64
CA GLU A 117 3.10 -9.71 -4.57
C GLU A 117 3.73 -11.03 -4.15
N LYS A 118 4.83 -11.40 -4.80
CA LYS A 118 5.49 -12.66 -4.48
C LYS A 118 6.02 -12.67 -3.05
N PHE A 119 6.63 -11.56 -2.63
CA PHE A 119 7.15 -11.48 -1.26
C PHE A 119 6.03 -11.72 -0.24
N MET A 120 4.90 -11.06 -0.43
CA MET A 120 3.80 -11.20 0.52
C MET A 120 3.13 -12.57 0.41
N ARG A 121 3.08 -13.14 -0.78
CA ARG A 121 2.52 -14.48 -0.95
C ARG A 121 3.38 -15.51 -0.21
N LEU A 122 4.67 -15.29 -0.13
CA LEU A 122 5.59 -16.20 0.57
C LEU A 122 5.72 -15.91 2.05
N ASN A 123 5.62 -14.64 2.45
CA ASN A 123 5.97 -14.21 3.80
C ASN A 123 4.83 -13.57 4.58
N GLY A 124 3.69 -13.37 3.96
CA GLY A 124 2.56 -12.71 4.61
C GLY A 124 1.70 -13.66 5.43
N PRO A 125 0.57 -13.17 5.91
CA PRO A 125 -0.25 -13.95 6.85
C PRO A 125 -0.89 -15.19 6.22
N TYR A 126 -1.27 -15.14 4.94
CA TYR A 126 -1.97 -16.27 4.31
C TYR A 126 -1.21 -16.69 3.07
N ARG A 127 -0.36 -17.68 3.24
CA ARG A 127 0.47 -18.17 2.15
C ARG A 127 -0.39 -18.64 1.00
N LYS A 128 0.14 -18.47 -0.21
CA LYS A 128 -0.50 -18.89 -1.46
C LYS A 128 -1.67 -18.03 -1.89
N GLN A 129 -2.06 -17.05 -1.10
CA GLN A 129 -3.07 -16.08 -1.55
C GLN A 129 -2.36 -14.88 -2.16
N TRP A 130 -3.05 -14.22 -3.09
CA TRP A 130 -2.51 -13.02 -3.71
C TRP A 130 -2.11 -12.04 -2.61
N PHE A 131 -0.90 -11.51 -2.72
CA PHE A 131 -0.32 -10.58 -1.75
C PHE A 131 -0.38 -11.12 -0.32
N GLY A 132 -0.37 -12.45 -0.17
CA GLY A 132 -0.42 -13.05 1.16
C GLY A 132 -1.70 -12.80 1.92
N GLY A 133 -2.77 -12.46 1.22
CA GLY A 133 -4.05 -12.17 1.85
C GLY A 133 -4.15 -10.77 2.43
N VAL A 134 -3.13 -9.92 2.23
CA VAL A 134 -3.14 -8.54 2.73
C VAL A 134 -3.93 -7.67 1.76
N GLN A 135 -4.75 -6.79 2.30
CA GLN A 135 -5.46 -5.83 1.47
C GLN A 135 -4.49 -4.84 0.86
N MET A 136 -4.57 -4.64 -0.44
CA MET A 136 -3.72 -3.67 -1.13
C MET A 136 -4.53 -2.45 -1.49
N VAL A 137 -4.01 -1.28 -1.18
CA VAL A 137 -4.62 -0.01 -1.55
C VAL A 137 -3.61 0.72 -2.43
N PHE A 138 -3.95 0.90 -3.70
CA PHE A 138 -3.08 1.57 -4.65
C PHE A 138 -3.60 2.98 -4.89
N VAL A 139 -2.72 3.96 -4.76
CA VAL A 139 -3.10 5.36 -4.88
C VAL A 139 -2.28 6.00 -5.98
N GLY A 140 -2.93 6.73 -6.86
CA GLY A 140 -2.19 7.41 -7.89
C GLY A 140 -3.07 8.17 -8.86
N ASP A 141 -2.39 8.95 -9.70
CA ASP A 141 -3.05 9.71 -10.74
C ASP A 141 -2.69 9.06 -12.07
N LEU A 142 -3.63 8.30 -12.59
CA LEU A 142 -3.38 7.57 -13.83
C LEU A 142 -3.25 8.48 -15.05
N TYR A 143 -3.65 9.73 -14.91
CA TYR A 143 -3.53 10.66 -16.02
C TYR A 143 -2.10 11.15 -16.22
N GLN A 144 -1.20 10.77 -15.35
CA GLN A 144 0.20 11.13 -15.52
C GLN A 144 0.99 10.10 -16.33
N LEU A 145 0.35 9.05 -16.73
CA LEU A 145 1.03 8.01 -17.49
C LEU A 145 1.26 8.37 -18.95
#